data_8ac0b102492caad8db4da6f01245aa47
#
_entry.id   8ac0b102492caad8db4da6f01245aa47
#
_cell.length_a   1.000
_cell.length_b   1.000
_cell.length_c   1.000
_cell.angle_alpha   90.00
_cell.angle_beta   90.00
_cell.angle_gamma   90.00
#
_symmetry.space_group_name_H-M   'P 1'
#
loop_
_entity.id
_entity.type
_entity.pdbx_description
1 polymer ?
#
loop_
_entity_poly.entity_id
_entity_poly.type
_entity_poly.pdbx_seq_one_letter_code
_entity_poly.pdbx_strand_id
1 'polypeptide(L)'
;MASVVKPELWCTEVGDAVAVLHIPGALKRTRTFDVDVSLWVRVPEDNALAWHELTLEIDGQRQWHRRIASSCPGQTDGLDYHCRVVLEAGPALRIRAVAGSKGAVVQRLHIEAREDVQD
;
A
#
# COMPACT_ATOMS: atom_id res chain seq x y z
N MET A 1 25.55 -27.32 -3.83
CA MET A 1 24.52 -27.07 -2.82
C MET A 1 23.75 -25.83 -3.17
N ALA A 2 22.45 -25.95 -3.38
CA ALA A 2 21.64 -24.78 -3.66
C ALA A 2 21.46 -23.96 -2.38
N SER A 3 21.71 -22.66 -2.45
CA SER A 3 21.40 -21.77 -1.35
C SER A 3 19.90 -21.46 -1.35
N VAL A 4 19.28 -21.61 -0.20
CA VAL A 4 17.86 -21.25 -0.04
C VAL A 4 17.79 -19.75 0.25
N VAL A 5 17.16 -19.02 -0.65
CA VAL A 5 16.91 -17.60 -0.44
C VAL A 5 15.61 -17.46 0.33
N LYS A 6 15.71 -16.88 1.51
CA LYS A 6 14.51 -16.58 2.30
C LYS A 6 13.80 -15.37 1.69
N PRO A 7 12.51 -15.47 1.34
CA PRO A 7 11.78 -14.32 0.80
C PRO A 7 11.76 -13.15 1.77
N GLU A 8 11.90 -11.96 1.24
CA GLU A 8 11.80 -10.75 2.03
C GLU A 8 10.34 -10.34 2.22
N LEU A 9 10.06 -9.84 3.40
CA LEU A 9 8.76 -9.26 3.73
C LEU A 9 8.98 -7.90 4.35
N TRP A 10 8.40 -6.89 3.75
CA TRP A 10 8.48 -5.51 4.21
C TRP A 10 7.06 -4.99 4.41
N CYS A 11 6.81 -4.33 5.53
CA CYS A 11 5.49 -3.76 5.77
C CYS A 11 5.56 -2.53 6.67
N THR A 12 4.54 -1.69 6.54
CA THR A 12 4.32 -0.56 7.43
C THR A 12 2.82 -0.37 7.62
N GLU A 13 2.44 0.10 8.79
CA GLU A 13 1.05 0.42 9.09
C GLU A 13 1.01 1.69 9.91
N VAL A 14 0.13 2.61 9.52
CA VAL A 14 -0.06 3.87 10.23
C VAL A 14 -1.54 4.13 10.46
N GLY A 15 -1.85 4.91 11.49
CA GLY A 15 -3.20 5.42 11.74
C GLY A 15 -3.45 6.76 11.05
N ASP A 16 -2.62 7.12 10.08
CA ASP A 16 -2.56 8.41 9.43
C ASP A 16 -2.85 8.32 7.95
N ALA A 17 -2.92 9.47 7.27
CA ALA A 17 -3.26 9.54 5.86
C ALA A 17 -2.08 9.25 4.92
N VAL A 18 -0.87 9.14 5.43
CA VAL A 18 0.32 8.88 4.61
C VAL A 18 1.14 7.75 5.21
N ALA A 19 1.42 6.73 4.41
CA ALA A 19 2.32 5.64 4.76
C ALA A 19 3.46 5.57 3.74
N VAL A 20 4.68 5.36 4.21
CA VAL A 20 5.85 5.21 3.35
C VAL A 20 6.57 3.92 3.73
N LEU A 21 6.81 3.09 2.74
CA LEU A 21 7.61 1.87 2.89
C LEU A 21 8.89 2.03 2.06
N HIS A 22 10.02 1.90 2.72
CA HIS A 22 11.33 1.97 2.08
C HIS A 22 11.97 0.58 2.08
N ILE A 23 12.26 0.07 0.89
CA ILE A 23 12.93 -1.22 0.72
C ILE A 23 14.35 -0.93 0.25
N PRO A 24 15.37 -1.30 1.06
CA PRO A 24 16.77 -1.07 0.67
C PRO A 24 17.13 -1.81 -0.61
N GLY A 25 18.05 -1.24 -1.37
CA GLY A 25 18.59 -1.92 -2.54
C GLY A 25 19.43 -3.13 -2.19
N ALA A 26 19.49 -4.10 -3.08
CA ALA A 26 20.39 -5.25 -3.00
C ALA A 26 21.42 -5.15 -4.12
N LEU A 27 22.71 -5.31 -3.80
CA LEU A 27 23.80 -5.03 -4.73
C LEU A 27 23.85 -5.98 -5.93
N LYS A 28 23.46 -7.24 -5.74
CA LYS A 28 23.69 -8.29 -6.73
C LYS A 28 22.43 -9.08 -7.08
N ARG A 29 21.26 -8.56 -6.75
CA ARG A 29 20.05 -9.36 -6.86
C ARG A 29 18.87 -8.51 -7.32
N THR A 30 18.20 -8.96 -8.38
CA THR A 30 16.89 -8.43 -8.78
C THR A 30 15.82 -9.15 -7.97
N ARG A 31 14.85 -8.40 -7.48
CA ARG A 31 13.74 -8.93 -6.69
C ARG A 31 12.42 -8.51 -7.30
N THR A 32 11.44 -9.38 -7.20
CA THR A 32 10.06 -9.05 -7.56
C THR A 32 9.21 -9.06 -6.31
N PHE A 33 8.47 -7.99 -6.08
CA PHE A 33 7.60 -7.86 -4.92
C PHE A 33 6.14 -7.84 -5.33
N ASP A 34 5.32 -8.60 -4.60
CA ASP A 34 3.87 -8.43 -4.61
C ASP A 34 3.53 -7.39 -3.56
N VAL A 35 2.95 -6.28 -4.01
CA VAL A 35 2.65 -5.13 -3.15
C VAL A 35 1.16 -5.04 -2.94
N ASP A 36 0.75 -5.05 -1.67
CA ASP A 36 -0.64 -4.87 -1.26
C ASP A 36 -0.75 -3.59 -0.43
N VAL A 37 -1.68 -2.73 -0.80
CA VAL A 37 -1.98 -1.50 -0.07
C VAL A 37 -3.43 -1.54 0.36
N SER A 38 -3.69 -1.29 1.64
CA SER A 38 -5.03 -1.37 2.20
C SER A 38 -5.34 -0.12 3.02
N LEU A 39 -6.49 0.47 2.76
CA LEU A 39 -7.02 1.61 3.49
C LEU A 39 -8.28 1.18 4.23
N TRP A 40 -8.39 1.53 5.51
CA TRP A 40 -9.61 1.37 6.31
C TRP A 40 -10.08 2.73 6.79
N VAL A 41 -11.36 3.00 6.57
CA VAL A 41 -12.01 4.24 7.03
C VAL A 41 -13.23 3.90 7.88
N ARG A 42 -13.53 4.77 8.84
CA ARG A 42 -14.79 4.71 9.58
C ARG A 42 -15.79 5.66 8.94
N VAL A 43 -16.98 5.17 8.65
CA VAL A 43 -18.04 5.96 8.01
C VAL A 43 -19.08 6.34 9.07
N PRO A 44 -19.33 7.66 9.28
CA PRO A 44 -20.38 8.11 10.19
C PRO A 44 -21.77 7.65 9.74
N GLU A 45 -22.67 7.44 10.68
CA GLU A 45 -24.01 6.94 10.40
C GLU A 45 -24.85 7.90 9.55
N ASP A 46 -24.62 9.19 9.68
CA ASP A 46 -25.45 10.23 9.11
C ASP A 46 -24.84 10.96 7.91
N ASN A 47 -23.76 10.43 7.33
CA ASN A 47 -23.07 11.11 6.24
C ASN A 47 -23.24 10.35 4.92
N ALA A 48 -24.31 10.68 4.19
CA ALA A 48 -24.62 10.05 2.91
C ALA A 48 -23.69 10.47 1.76
N LEU A 49 -22.88 11.53 1.94
CA LEU A 49 -21.99 12.07 0.90
C LEU A 49 -20.52 11.80 1.19
N ALA A 50 -20.23 10.91 2.14
CA ALA A 50 -18.86 10.57 2.48
C ALA A 50 -18.16 9.86 1.31
N TRP A 51 -16.87 10.16 1.14
CA TRP A 51 -16.04 9.47 0.17
C TRP A 51 -14.64 9.25 0.76
N HIS A 52 -13.93 8.31 0.18
CA HIS A 52 -12.51 8.11 0.49
C HIS A 52 -11.74 7.74 -0.78
N GLU A 53 -10.44 7.99 -0.74
CA GLU A 53 -9.57 7.76 -1.88
C GLU A 53 -8.21 7.26 -1.43
N LEU A 54 -7.55 6.60 -2.35
CA LEU A 54 -6.21 6.06 -2.14
C LEU A 54 -5.37 6.35 -3.38
N THR A 55 -4.16 6.87 -3.14
CA THR A 55 -3.18 7.11 -4.19
C THR A 55 -1.93 6.33 -3.88
N LEU A 56 -1.37 5.65 -4.86
CA LEU A 56 -0.11 4.93 -4.73
C LEU A 56 0.95 5.56 -5.62
N GLU A 57 2.09 5.86 -5.02
CA GLU A 57 3.27 6.38 -5.71
C GLU A 57 4.43 5.41 -5.51
N ILE A 58 5.21 5.19 -6.56
CA ILE A 58 6.43 4.40 -6.51
C ILE A 58 7.55 5.29 -7.01
N ASP A 59 8.57 5.46 -6.17
CA ASP A 59 9.74 6.31 -6.45
C ASP A 59 9.35 7.70 -6.93
N GLY A 60 8.33 8.28 -6.28
CA GLY A 60 7.85 9.63 -6.56
C GLY A 60 6.90 9.74 -7.74
N GLN A 61 6.58 8.63 -8.41
CA GLN A 61 5.65 8.64 -9.55
C GLN A 61 4.34 7.96 -9.20
N ARG A 62 3.24 8.62 -9.56
CA ARG A 62 1.92 8.07 -9.32
C ARG A 62 1.71 6.83 -10.18
N GLN A 63 1.36 5.72 -9.52
CA GLN A 63 1.04 4.45 -10.18
C GLN A 63 -0.45 4.24 -10.32
N TRP A 64 -1.24 4.68 -9.33
CA TRP A 64 -2.65 4.39 -9.29
C TRP A 64 -3.35 5.35 -8.33
N HIS A 65 -4.61 5.64 -8.66
CA HIS A 65 -5.47 6.46 -7.81
C HIS A 65 -6.92 6.03 -8.01
N ARG A 66 -7.67 5.97 -6.93
CA ARG A 66 -9.10 5.74 -6.99
C ARG A 66 -9.81 6.45 -5.84
N ARG A 67 -10.93 7.07 -6.15
CA ARG A 67 -11.87 7.63 -5.18
C ARG A 67 -13.18 6.89 -5.30
N ILE A 68 -13.77 6.50 -4.17
CA ILE A 68 -15.07 5.85 -4.13
C ILE A 68 -15.97 6.53 -3.09
N ALA A 69 -17.27 6.45 -3.31
CA ALA A 69 -18.23 6.82 -2.28
C ALA A 69 -18.09 5.85 -1.12
N SER A 70 -18.06 6.39 0.12
CA SER A 70 -18.02 5.54 1.30
C SER A 70 -19.38 4.90 1.51
N SER A 71 -19.38 3.60 1.80
CA SER A 71 -20.57 2.82 2.08
C SER A 71 -20.54 2.27 3.51
N CYS A 72 -21.55 1.52 3.90
CA CYS A 72 -21.67 0.96 5.24
C CYS A 72 -21.69 2.02 6.35
N PRO A 73 -22.68 2.94 6.36
CA PRO A 73 -22.77 3.96 7.41
C PRO A 73 -22.74 3.33 8.81
N GLY A 74 -21.99 3.95 9.73
CA GLY A 74 -21.79 3.45 11.08
C GLY A 74 -20.78 2.33 11.20
N GLN A 75 -20.16 1.92 10.09
CA GLN A 75 -19.23 0.80 10.05
C GLN A 75 -17.91 1.21 9.40
N THR A 76 -17.06 0.22 9.19
CA THR A 76 -15.79 0.39 8.49
C THR A 76 -15.97 0.10 7.01
N ASP A 77 -15.34 0.89 6.16
CA ASP A 77 -15.23 0.63 4.73
C ASP A 77 -13.76 0.65 4.35
N GLY A 78 -13.43 0.19 3.16
CA GLY A 78 -12.05 0.07 2.75
C GLY A 78 -11.82 0.33 1.28
N LEU A 79 -10.56 0.29 0.90
CA LEU A 79 -10.11 0.41 -0.48
C LEU A 79 -8.73 -0.22 -0.57
N ASP A 80 -8.58 -1.20 -1.46
CA ASP A 80 -7.37 -1.97 -1.60
C ASP A 80 -6.80 -1.86 -3.00
N TYR A 81 -5.48 -1.99 -3.10
CA TYR A 81 -4.80 -2.07 -4.39
C TYR A 81 -3.66 -3.07 -4.30
N HIS A 82 -3.48 -3.83 -5.38
CA HIS A 82 -2.41 -4.81 -5.51
C HIS A 82 -1.63 -4.57 -6.80
N CYS A 83 -0.30 -4.66 -6.74
CA CYS A 83 0.54 -4.60 -7.92
C CYS A 83 1.81 -5.44 -7.73
N ARG A 84 2.50 -5.71 -8.83
CA ARG A 84 3.83 -6.34 -8.82
C ARG A 84 4.86 -5.30 -9.22
N VAL A 85 5.97 -5.30 -8.50
CA VAL A 85 7.08 -4.38 -8.77
C VAL A 85 8.36 -5.18 -8.91
N VAL A 86 9.06 -4.98 -10.00
CA VAL A 86 10.40 -5.54 -10.20
C VAL A 86 11.41 -4.50 -9.74
N LEU A 87 12.22 -4.85 -8.77
CA LEU A 87 13.29 -3.99 -8.26
C LEU A 87 14.63 -4.55 -8.72
N GLU A 88 15.24 -3.85 -9.66
CA GLU A 88 16.54 -4.22 -10.18
C GLU A 88 17.61 -4.16 -9.08
N ALA A 89 18.71 -4.87 -9.29
CA ALA A 89 19.86 -4.79 -8.40
C ALA A 89 20.41 -3.37 -8.34
N GLY A 90 20.75 -2.91 -7.17
CA GLY A 90 21.33 -1.59 -6.92
C GLY A 90 20.41 -0.63 -6.21
N PRO A 91 19.40 -0.04 -6.88
CA PRO A 91 18.59 1.00 -6.25
C PRO A 91 17.62 0.49 -5.20
N ALA A 92 17.26 1.37 -4.27
CA ALA A 92 16.20 1.14 -3.32
C ALA A 92 14.83 1.39 -3.95
N LEU A 93 13.77 0.93 -3.28
CA LEU A 93 12.39 1.14 -3.70
C LEU A 93 11.66 1.94 -2.61
N ARG A 94 10.94 2.97 -3.00
CA ARG A 94 10.11 3.73 -2.09
C ARG A 94 8.66 3.66 -2.55
N ILE A 95 7.80 3.14 -1.68
CA ILE A 95 6.36 3.05 -1.91
C ILE A 95 5.68 4.03 -0.98
N ARG A 96 4.87 4.92 -1.52
CA ARG A 96 4.13 5.91 -0.74
C ARG A 96 2.64 5.77 -1.03
N ALA A 97 1.85 5.57 0.02
CA ALA A 97 0.40 5.53 -0.07
C ALA A 97 -0.17 6.78 0.60
N VAL A 98 -1.12 7.43 -0.07
CA VAL A 98 -1.78 8.63 0.45
C VAL A 98 -3.27 8.40 0.44
N ALA A 99 -3.88 8.51 1.62
CA ALA A 99 -5.32 8.40 1.78
C ALA A 99 -5.94 9.79 1.86
N GLY A 100 -7.13 9.94 1.28
CA GLY A 100 -7.96 11.12 1.43
C GLY A 100 -9.37 10.70 1.79
N SER A 101 -10.10 11.59 2.46
CA SER A 101 -11.49 11.32 2.80
C SER A 101 -12.24 12.61 3.07
N LYS A 102 -13.56 12.55 2.90
CA LYS A 102 -14.48 13.59 3.31
C LYS A 102 -15.69 12.92 3.95
N GLY A 103 -15.99 13.30 5.18
CA GLY A 103 -17.05 12.68 5.96
C GLY A 103 -16.68 11.33 6.57
N ALA A 104 -15.82 10.56 5.94
CA ALA A 104 -15.24 9.36 6.53
C ALA A 104 -13.91 9.70 7.19
N VAL A 105 -13.49 8.88 8.16
CA VAL A 105 -12.26 9.09 8.91
C VAL A 105 -11.28 7.96 8.64
N VAL A 106 -10.07 8.30 8.21
CA VAL A 106 -9.02 7.31 7.99
C VAL A 106 -8.65 6.68 9.33
N GLN A 107 -8.75 5.36 9.42
CA GLN A 107 -8.38 4.62 10.62
C GLN A 107 -7.03 3.96 10.50
N ARG A 108 -6.73 3.38 9.32
CA ARG A 108 -5.52 2.61 9.14
C ARG A 108 -5.14 2.58 7.67
N LEU A 109 -3.85 2.71 7.42
CA LEU A 109 -3.26 2.61 6.10
C LEU A 109 -2.08 1.65 6.19
N HIS A 110 -2.08 0.61 5.36
CA HIS A 110 -1.10 -0.48 5.43
C HIS A 110 -0.48 -0.69 4.05
N ILE A 111 0.83 -0.88 4.03
CA ILE A 111 1.57 -1.31 2.84
C ILE A 111 2.33 -2.57 3.20
N GLU A 112 2.19 -3.61 2.38
CA GLU A 112 2.94 -4.84 2.50
C GLU A 112 3.59 -5.17 1.16
N ALA A 113 4.87 -5.50 1.18
CA ALA A 113 5.60 -5.96 0.01
C ALA A 113 6.22 -7.31 0.33
N ARG A 114 5.79 -8.34 -0.39
CA ARG A 114 6.31 -9.70 -0.25
C ARG A 114 7.11 -10.07 -1.46
N GLU A 115 8.31 -10.51 -1.23
CA GLU A 115 9.14 -10.99 -2.32
C GLU A 115 8.58 -12.30 -2.88
N ASP A 116 8.40 -12.34 -4.19
CA ASP A 116 8.03 -13.55 -4.91
C ASP A 116 9.33 -14.22 -5.36
N VAL A 117 9.66 -15.32 -4.70
CA VAL A 117 10.85 -16.11 -5.02
C VAL A 117 10.40 -17.31 -5.83
N GLN A 118 10.79 -17.33 -7.08
CA GLN A 118 10.49 -18.46 -7.97
C GLN A 118 11.69 -19.39 -8.03
N ASP A 119 11.41 -20.66 -7.91
CA ASP A 119 12.41 -21.71 -8.04
C ASP A 119 12.76 -22.00 -9.50
#